data_df186e8aa67f421b092fb420bcaa5401
#
_entry.id   df186e8aa67f421b092fb420bcaa5401
#
_cell.length_a   1.000
_cell.length_b   1.000
_cell.length_c   1.000
_cell.angle_alpha   90.00
_cell.angle_beta   90.00
_cell.angle_gamma   90.00
#
_symmetry.space_group_name_H-M   'P 1'
#
loop_
_entity.id
_entity.type
_entity.pdbx_description
1 polymer ?
#
loop_
_entity_poly.entity_id
_entity_poly.type
_entity_poly.pdbx_seq_one_letter_code
_entity_poly.pdbx_strand_id
1 'polypeptide(L)'
;AAAQGIADLAGGRCTAQSGTIWYDTCLPQIPDAQIQTAAETAPAMVMQLQTGAVDFVCTDLPTATAAAANDSDLIVLNFAGTDGDFQFASEEERAENVNIGMSVAKGSTELLDAINAVLDGMTADDFNTLMDQAIAVQPEV
;
A
#
# COMPACT_ATOMS: atom_id res chain seq x y z
N ALA A 1 8.57 16.33 -14.53
CA ALA A 1 9.03 14.94 -14.60
C ALA A 1 8.27 14.16 -13.55
N ALA A 2 7.96 12.89 -13.81
CA ALA A 2 7.38 12.04 -12.79
C ALA A 2 8.43 11.76 -11.68
N ALA A 3 7.99 11.66 -10.42
CA ALA A 3 8.85 11.31 -9.30
C ALA A 3 9.53 9.95 -9.57
N GLN A 4 10.80 9.85 -9.21
CA GLN A 4 11.62 8.65 -9.39
C GLN A 4 11.88 7.92 -8.05
N GLY A 5 11.53 8.56 -6.93
CA GLY A 5 11.70 8.02 -5.60
C GLY A 5 11.08 8.90 -4.54
N ILE A 6 11.13 8.44 -3.29
CA ILE A 6 10.58 9.16 -2.13
C ILE A 6 11.23 10.52 -1.90
N ALA A 7 12.49 10.70 -2.33
CA ALA A 7 13.19 11.99 -2.21
C ALA A 7 12.53 13.11 -3.06
N ASP A 8 11.88 12.76 -4.16
CA ASP A 8 11.18 13.72 -5.01
C ASP A 8 9.85 14.20 -4.41
N LEU A 9 9.41 13.60 -3.32
CA LEU A 9 8.21 13.99 -2.56
C LEU A 9 8.54 14.91 -1.38
N ALA A 10 9.80 15.37 -1.28
CA ALA A 10 10.28 16.21 -0.19
C ALA A 10 9.41 17.44 0.06
N GLY A 11 9.12 17.72 1.33
CA GLY A 11 8.35 18.90 1.76
C GLY A 11 6.86 18.85 1.47
N GLY A 12 6.36 17.80 0.81
CA GLY A 12 4.95 17.64 0.51
C GLY A 12 4.10 17.32 1.73
N ARG A 13 2.83 17.73 1.70
CA ARG A 13 1.83 17.36 2.73
C ARG A 13 1.36 15.94 2.47
N CYS A 14 1.39 15.09 3.49
CA CYS A 14 1.05 13.69 3.32
C CYS A 14 0.36 13.08 4.53
N THR A 15 -0.30 11.95 4.31
CA THR A 15 -0.86 11.12 5.35
C THR A 15 -0.88 9.65 4.93
N ALA A 16 -1.24 8.79 5.86
CA ALA A 16 -1.53 7.38 5.64
C ALA A 16 -2.59 6.92 6.65
N GLN A 17 -3.01 5.66 6.55
CA GLN A 17 -3.96 5.11 7.50
C GLN A 17 -3.29 4.87 8.86
N SER A 18 -4.02 5.18 9.93
CA SER A 18 -3.60 4.98 11.31
C SER A 18 -3.27 3.51 11.60
N GLY A 19 -2.21 3.27 12.37
CA GLY A 19 -1.80 1.93 12.78
C GLY A 19 -1.20 1.09 11.66
N THR A 20 -0.71 1.72 10.61
CA THR A 20 -0.02 1.04 9.51
C THR A 20 1.47 1.42 9.46
N ILE A 21 2.29 0.53 8.91
CA ILE A 21 3.71 0.82 8.64
C ILE A 21 3.88 2.03 7.71
N TRP A 22 2.90 2.27 6.85
CA TRP A 22 2.92 3.39 5.92
C TRP A 22 3.00 4.73 6.65
N TYR A 23 2.22 4.87 7.75
CA TYR A 23 2.24 6.07 8.57
C TYR A 23 3.46 6.11 9.51
N ASP A 24 3.72 5.01 10.22
CA ASP A 24 4.68 5.00 11.32
C ASP A 24 6.13 4.86 10.85
N THR A 25 6.37 4.15 9.73
CA THR A 25 7.71 3.80 9.24
C THR A 25 8.06 4.42 7.90
N CYS A 26 7.12 4.47 6.96
CA CYS A 26 7.41 4.90 5.59
C CYS A 26 7.37 6.43 5.44
N LEU A 27 6.30 7.11 5.87
CA LEU A 27 6.21 8.56 5.74
C LEU A 27 7.39 9.32 6.38
N PRO A 28 7.92 8.94 7.57
CA PRO A 28 9.07 9.61 8.18
C PRO A 28 10.37 9.52 7.37
N GLN A 29 10.47 8.65 6.37
CA GLN A 29 11.63 8.55 5.50
C GLN A 29 11.64 9.58 4.37
N ILE A 30 10.52 10.23 4.11
CA ILE A 30 10.41 11.25 3.06
C ILE A 30 10.99 12.56 3.62
N PRO A 31 12.00 13.16 2.95
CA PRO A 31 12.66 14.35 3.47
C PRO A 31 11.69 15.52 3.66
N ASP A 32 11.75 16.15 4.83
CA ASP A 32 10.96 17.35 5.17
C ASP A 32 9.43 17.18 4.96
N ALA A 33 8.92 15.95 4.94
CA ALA A 33 7.50 15.68 4.75
C ALA A 33 6.64 16.35 5.82
N GLN A 34 5.55 16.99 5.39
CA GLN A 34 4.56 17.59 6.28
C GLN A 34 3.47 16.56 6.60
N ILE A 35 3.79 15.63 7.53
CA ILE A 35 2.90 14.53 7.89
C ILE A 35 1.68 15.07 8.64
N GLN A 36 0.50 14.89 8.07
CA GLN A 36 -0.79 15.30 8.64
C GLN A 36 -1.34 14.18 9.56
N THR A 37 -2.39 14.48 10.30
CA THR A 37 -3.06 13.48 11.15
C THR A 37 -3.44 12.24 10.34
N ALA A 38 -3.12 11.07 10.88
CA ALA A 38 -3.44 9.79 10.25
C ALA A 38 -4.94 9.63 10.00
N ALA A 39 -5.30 9.07 8.86
CA ALA A 39 -6.69 8.76 8.55
C ALA A 39 -7.13 7.46 9.25
N GLU A 40 -8.36 7.40 9.75
CA GLU A 40 -8.87 6.19 10.40
C GLU A 40 -9.22 5.07 9.41
N THR A 41 -9.55 5.44 8.18
CA THR A 41 -9.95 4.49 7.12
C THR A 41 -9.33 4.85 5.78
N ALA A 42 -9.21 3.87 4.87
CA ALA A 42 -8.71 4.11 3.52
C ALA A 42 -9.59 5.10 2.72
N PRO A 43 -10.93 5.04 2.75
CA PRO A 43 -11.77 6.07 2.11
C PRO A 43 -11.52 7.49 2.66
N ALA A 44 -11.36 7.64 3.99
CA ALA A 44 -11.06 8.95 4.58
C ALA A 44 -9.68 9.47 4.15
N MET A 45 -8.70 8.59 3.99
CA MET A 45 -7.37 8.93 3.48
C MET A 45 -7.45 9.42 2.02
N VAL A 46 -8.14 8.69 1.15
CA VAL A 46 -8.32 9.08 -0.26
C VAL A 46 -9.09 10.40 -0.37
N MET A 47 -10.10 10.62 0.46
CA MET A 47 -10.83 11.90 0.50
C MET A 47 -9.92 13.08 0.85
N GLN A 48 -8.95 12.93 1.75
CA GLN A 48 -7.98 14.00 2.05
C GLN A 48 -7.14 14.37 0.83
N LEU A 49 -6.77 13.38 0.00
CA LEU A 49 -6.06 13.60 -1.25
C LEU A 49 -6.95 14.31 -2.28
N GLN A 50 -8.15 13.82 -2.51
CA GLN A 50 -9.11 14.40 -3.46
C GLN A 50 -9.51 15.83 -3.14
N THR A 51 -9.62 16.17 -1.86
CA THR A 51 -9.92 17.54 -1.41
C THR A 51 -8.71 18.47 -1.39
N GLY A 52 -7.51 17.97 -1.68
CA GLY A 52 -6.27 18.76 -1.63
C GLY A 52 -5.81 19.11 -0.21
N ALA A 53 -6.31 18.41 0.81
CA ALA A 53 -5.81 18.56 2.18
C ALA A 53 -4.37 18.02 2.29
N VAL A 54 -4.04 16.99 1.53
CA VAL A 54 -2.70 16.45 1.35
C VAL A 54 -2.32 16.38 -0.13
N ASP A 55 -1.04 16.34 -0.42
CA ASP A 55 -0.49 16.30 -1.78
C ASP A 55 -0.29 14.85 -2.25
N PHE A 56 -0.07 13.93 -1.31
CA PHE A 56 0.01 12.49 -1.55
C PHE A 56 -0.36 11.69 -0.30
N VAL A 57 -0.66 10.42 -0.52
CA VAL A 57 -0.88 9.43 0.55
C VAL A 57 0.02 8.22 0.34
N CYS A 58 0.40 7.56 1.43
CA CYS A 58 1.15 6.30 1.40
C CYS A 58 0.25 5.15 1.82
N THR A 59 0.20 4.12 1.00
CA THR A 59 -0.64 2.94 1.24
C THR A 59 -0.10 1.73 0.47
N ASP A 60 -0.70 0.56 0.67
CA ASP A 60 -0.40 -0.63 -0.12
C ASP A 60 -0.82 -0.45 -1.60
N LEU A 61 -0.15 -1.18 -2.47
CA LEU A 61 -0.36 -1.08 -3.92
C LEU A 61 -1.81 -1.42 -4.34
N PRO A 62 -2.47 -2.46 -3.80
CA PRO A 62 -3.87 -2.72 -4.10
C PRO A 62 -4.80 -1.55 -3.81
N THR A 63 -4.69 -0.94 -2.64
CA THR A 63 -5.49 0.23 -2.26
C THR A 63 -5.20 1.43 -3.18
N ALA A 64 -3.94 1.71 -3.48
CA ALA A 64 -3.55 2.79 -4.40
C ALA A 64 -4.13 2.56 -5.81
N THR A 65 -4.02 1.33 -6.33
CA THR A 65 -4.52 0.97 -7.66
C THR A 65 -6.05 1.08 -7.74
N ALA A 66 -6.76 0.63 -6.70
CA ALA A 66 -8.21 0.74 -6.63
C ALA A 66 -8.66 2.22 -6.59
N ALA A 67 -7.98 3.06 -5.82
CA ALA A 67 -8.28 4.50 -5.78
C ALA A 67 -8.07 5.16 -7.14
N ALA A 68 -6.95 4.91 -7.81
CA ALA A 68 -6.64 5.47 -9.12
C ALA A 68 -7.55 4.93 -10.25
N ALA A 69 -8.08 3.70 -10.11
CA ALA A 69 -9.05 3.16 -11.06
C ALA A 69 -10.41 3.90 -10.99
N ASN A 70 -10.78 4.42 -9.82
CA ASN A 70 -12.02 5.14 -9.59
C ASN A 70 -11.90 6.66 -9.79
N ASP A 71 -10.69 7.20 -9.85
CA ASP A 71 -10.44 8.63 -9.97
C ASP A 71 -9.26 8.88 -10.93
N SER A 72 -9.54 9.38 -12.13
CA SER A 72 -8.55 9.64 -13.18
C SER A 72 -7.56 10.77 -12.85
N ASP A 73 -7.82 11.57 -11.83
CA ASP A 73 -6.93 12.62 -11.38
C ASP A 73 -5.84 12.09 -10.41
N LEU A 74 -6.01 10.85 -9.95
CA LEU A 74 -5.03 10.17 -9.11
C LEU A 74 -4.05 9.34 -9.95
N ILE A 75 -2.81 9.34 -9.54
CA ILE A 75 -1.75 8.50 -10.12
C ILE A 75 -1.10 7.64 -9.03
N VAL A 76 -0.71 6.43 -9.40
CA VAL A 76 0.07 5.56 -8.52
C VAL A 76 1.56 5.78 -8.77
N LEU A 77 2.30 6.11 -7.71
CA LEU A 77 3.76 6.15 -7.71
C LEU A 77 4.25 4.88 -7.02
N ASN A 78 4.81 3.95 -7.77
CA ASN A 78 5.37 2.71 -7.24
C ASN A 78 6.89 2.71 -7.42
N PHE A 79 7.62 2.81 -6.31
CA PHE A 79 9.08 2.81 -6.28
C PHE A 79 9.66 1.45 -5.88
N ALA A 80 8.82 0.43 -5.68
CA ALA A 80 9.25 -0.88 -5.23
C ALA A 80 10.36 -1.46 -6.12
N GLY A 81 11.46 -1.90 -5.49
CA GLY A 81 12.61 -2.47 -6.17
C GLY A 81 13.50 -1.46 -6.89
N THR A 82 13.34 -0.17 -6.65
CA THR A 82 14.23 0.90 -7.13
C THR A 82 15.09 1.47 -6.00
N ASP A 83 16.15 2.19 -6.35
CA ASP A 83 16.99 2.91 -5.37
C ASP A 83 16.24 4.03 -4.65
N GLY A 84 15.09 4.44 -5.17
CA GLY A 84 14.22 5.48 -4.61
C GLY A 84 13.13 4.97 -3.68
N ASP A 85 13.11 3.68 -3.36
CA ASP A 85 12.11 3.05 -2.50
C ASP A 85 12.36 3.31 -1.00
N PHE A 86 11.37 3.02 -0.17
CA PHE A 86 11.49 2.99 1.28
C PHE A 86 12.53 1.96 1.72
N GLN A 87 13.26 2.29 2.78
CA GLN A 87 14.31 1.46 3.31
C GLN A 87 13.84 0.67 4.54
N PHE A 88 14.23 -0.59 4.62
CA PHE A 88 14.05 -1.49 5.74
C PHE A 88 15.42 -2.03 6.15
N ALA A 89 15.59 -2.48 7.40
CA ALA A 89 16.88 -2.96 7.89
C ALA A 89 17.33 -4.25 7.19
N SER A 90 16.40 -5.07 6.71
CA SER A 90 16.66 -6.28 5.91
C SER A 90 15.49 -6.61 4.98
N GLU A 91 15.72 -7.51 4.02
CA GLU A 91 14.66 -8.04 3.16
C GLU A 91 13.63 -8.85 3.96
N GLU A 92 14.07 -9.52 5.04
CA GLU A 92 13.16 -10.23 5.93
C GLU A 92 12.23 -9.24 6.65
N GLU A 93 12.77 -8.15 7.19
CA GLU A 93 11.98 -7.10 7.83
C GLU A 93 10.99 -6.48 6.84
N ARG A 94 11.44 -6.21 5.60
CA ARG A 94 10.55 -5.74 4.54
C ARG A 94 9.42 -6.74 4.29
N ALA A 95 9.73 -8.01 4.12
CA ALA A 95 8.75 -9.05 3.85
C ALA A 95 7.74 -9.20 5.00
N GLU A 96 8.19 -9.20 6.25
CA GLU A 96 7.33 -9.29 7.43
C GLU A 96 6.35 -8.10 7.56
N ASN A 97 6.77 -6.91 7.17
CA ASN A 97 5.97 -5.68 7.32
C ASN A 97 5.10 -5.35 6.11
N VAL A 98 5.50 -5.76 4.90
CA VAL A 98 4.84 -5.37 3.64
C VAL A 98 3.98 -6.48 3.07
N ASN A 99 4.33 -7.75 3.30
CA ASN A 99 3.58 -8.88 2.76
C ASN A 99 2.26 -9.07 3.49
N ILE A 100 1.22 -9.42 2.72
CA ILE A 100 -0.08 -9.79 3.26
C ILE A 100 -0.05 -11.28 3.60
N GLY A 101 -0.45 -11.61 4.82
CA GLY A 101 -0.54 -13.00 5.31
C GLY A 101 -1.97 -13.42 5.62
N MET A 102 -2.22 -14.72 5.62
CA MET A 102 -3.47 -15.31 6.08
C MET A 102 -3.27 -15.93 7.46
N SER A 103 -4.17 -15.62 8.40
CA SER A 103 -4.15 -16.18 9.76
C SER A 103 -5.29 -17.19 9.92
N VAL A 104 -4.98 -18.32 10.57
CA VAL A 104 -5.97 -19.31 10.97
C VAL A 104 -5.96 -19.48 12.48
N ALA A 105 -7.03 -20.05 13.04
CA ALA A 105 -7.08 -20.35 14.46
C ALA A 105 -5.94 -21.31 14.86
N LYS A 106 -5.33 -21.06 16.02
CA LYS A 106 -4.23 -21.88 16.53
C LYS A 106 -4.67 -23.34 16.64
N GLY A 107 -3.90 -24.24 16.03
CA GLY A 107 -4.19 -25.68 15.96
C GLY A 107 -4.95 -26.15 14.72
N SER A 108 -5.38 -25.23 13.83
CA SER A 108 -6.02 -25.56 12.55
C SER A 108 -4.98 -25.92 11.47
N THR A 109 -4.15 -26.94 11.74
CA THR A 109 -3.02 -27.31 10.88
C THR A 109 -3.47 -27.78 9.49
N GLU A 110 -4.52 -28.58 9.40
CA GLU A 110 -5.04 -29.06 8.11
C GLU A 110 -5.51 -27.90 7.21
N LEU A 111 -6.15 -26.88 7.79
CA LEU A 111 -6.55 -25.68 7.04
C LEU A 111 -5.35 -24.86 6.63
N LEU A 112 -4.36 -24.69 7.50
CA LEU A 112 -3.12 -23.98 7.21
C LEU A 112 -2.38 -24.65 6.04
N ASP A 113 -2.22 -25.98 6.09
CA ASP A 113 -1.54 -26.76 5.05
C ASP A 113 -2.27 -26.65 3.71
N ALA A 114 -3.60 -26.71 3.72
CA ALA A 114 -4.42 -26.56 2.52
C ALA A 114 -4.29 -25.14 1.90
N ILE A 115 -4.28 -24.10 2.73
CA ILE A 115 -4.07 -22.72 2.26
C ILE A 115 -2.68 -22.57 1.66
N ASN A 116 -1.64 -23.01 2.36
CA ASN A 116 -0.27 -22.91 1.88
C ASN A 116 -0.07 -23.67 0.56
N ALA A 117 -0.65 -24.85 0.42
CA ALA A 117 -0.57 -25.64 -0.82
C ALA A 117 -1.16 -24.89 -2.03
N VAL A 118 -2.20 -24.08 -1.83
CA VAL A 118 -2.76 -23.21 -2.88
C VAL A 118 -1.83 -22.04 -3.16
N LEU A 119 -1.38 -21.35 -2.12
CA LEU A 119 -0.52 -20.16 -2.25
C LEU A 119 0.83 -20.48 -2.89
N ASP A 120 1.44 -21.62 -2.55
CA ASP A 120 2.71 -22.08 -3.13
C ASP A 120 2.63 -22.33 -4.65
N GLY A 121 1.43 -22.57 -5.16
CA GLY A 121 1.15 -22.72 -6.60
C GLY A 121 0.84 -21.42 -7.33
N MET A 122 0.71 -20.30 -6.62
CA MET A 122 0.35 -18.99 -7.20
C MET A 122 1.60 -18.14 -7.48
N THR A 123 1.54 -17.43 -8.59
CA THR A 123 2.54 -16.45 -9.00
C THR A 123 2.08 -15.03 -8.72
N ALA A 124 2.97 -14.05 -8.82
CA ALA A 124 2.60 -12.63 -8.74
C ALA A 124 1.55 -12.24 -9.79
N ASP A 125 1.61 -12.82 -10.99
CA ASP A 125 0.63 -12.57 -12.06
C ASP A 125 -0.75 -13.11 -11.72
N ASP A 126 -0.84 -14.23 -10.99
CA ASP A 126 -2.12 -14.76 -10.51
C ASP A 126 -2.76 -13.80 -9.52
N PHE A 127 -1.99 -13.26 -8.56
CA PHE A 127 -2.47 -12.26 -7.62
C PHE A 127 -2.89 -10.96 -8.31
N ASN A 128 -2.13 -10.47 -9.27
CA ASN A 128 -2.48 -9.28 -10.05
C ASN A 128 -3.78 -9.50 -10.83
N THR A 129 -3.95 -10.67 -11.45
CA THR A 129 -5.18 -11.02 -12.15
C THR A 129 -6.40 -11.03 -11.23
N LEU A 130 -6.28 -11.62 -10.03
CA LEU A 130 -7.34 -11.60 -9.03
C LEU A 130 -7.67 -10.19 -8.55
N MET A 131 -6.66 -9.34 -8.39
CA MET A 131 -6.85 -7.94 -8.02
C MET A 131 -7.59 -7.16 -9.11
N ASP A 132 -7.22 -7.31 -10.37
CA ASP A 132 -7.90 -6.67 -11.50
C ASP A 132 -9.37 -7.09 -11.57
N GLN A 133 -9.66 -8.38 -11.34
CA GLN A 133 -11.04 -8.87 -11.28
C GLN A 133 -11.82 -8.28 -10.10
N ALA A 134 -11.19 -8.15 -8.93
CA ALA A 134 -11.80 -7.55 -7.75
C ALA A 134 -12.12 -6.07 -7.98
N ILE A 135 -11.20 -5.31 -8.56
CA ILE A 135 -11.41 -3.89 -8.92
C ILE A 135 -12.57 -3.74 -9.93
N ALA A 136 -12.65 -4.62 -10.93
CA ALA A 136 -13.69 -4.57 -11.96
C ALA A 136 -15.12 -4.79 -11.43
N VAL A 137 -15.27 -5.43 -10.26
CA VAL A 137 -16.57 -5.68 -9.62
C VAL A 137 -16.79 -4.85 -8.35
N GLN A 138 -15.85 -3.96 -8.03
CA GLN A 138 -15.96 -3.08 -6.87
C GLN A 138 -17.12 -2.11 -7.07
N PRO A 139 -18.01 -1.91 -6.07
CA PRO A 139 -19.03 -0.89 -6.13
C PRO A 139 -18.40 0.50 -6.27
N GLU A 140 -18.98 1.35 -7.10
CA GLU A 140 -18.63 2.77 -7.09
C GLU A 140 -18.98 3.37 -5.71
N VAL A 141 -18.02 4.03 -5.09
CA VAL A 141 -18.15 4.66 -3.76
C VAL A 141 -18.39 6.15 -3.94
#